data_3e1e8b7842c393242dc7dba558ba7d80
#
_entry.id   3e1e8b7842c393242dc7dba558ba7d80
#
_cell.length_a   1.000
_cell.length_b   1.000
_cell.length_c   1.000
_cell.angle_alpha   90.00
_cell.angle_beta   90.00
_cell.angle_gamma   90.00
#
_symmetry.space_group_name_H-M   'P 1'
#
loop_
_entity.id
_entity.type
_entity.pdbx_description
1 polymer ?
#
loop_
_entity_poly.entity_id
_entity_poly.type
_entity_poly.pdbx_seq_one_letter_code
_entity_poly.pdbx_strand_id
1 'polypeptide(L)'
;MKNVAIKGIIPPVVTPMNADENINIPELRNQIERQIAGGVHGIFPFGTNGEGYILSLKEKEEILEATIDQVKGRIPVYAGTGCISTRDTIYMSKRAEEMGADVLSIITPSFALASQKELYDHYCEVAKHVSIPIVLYNIPCLLYTSPSPRD
;
A
#
# COMPACT_ATOMS: atom_id res chain seq x y z
N MET A 1 -10.14 17.16 1.36
CA MET A 1 -9.76 15.83 1.89
C MET A 1 -10.96 14.92 1.81
N LYS A 2 -10.84 13.74 1.18
CA LYS A 2 -11.85 12.68 1.33
C LYS A 2 -11.85 12.25 2.80
N ASN A 3 -13.00 12.29 3.45
CA ASN A 3 -13.13 11.80 4.83
C ASN A 3 -13.30 10.28 4.78
N VAL A 4 -12.18 9.54 4.83
CA VAL A 4 -12.18 8.08 4.77
C VAL A 4 -12.17 7.53 6.19
N ALA A 5 -13.18 6.75 6.54
CA ALA A 5 -13.20 6.04 7.82
C ALA A 5 -12.25 4.84 7.76
N ILE A 6 -11.11 4.94 8.44
CA ILE A 6 -10.13 3.85 8.55
C ILE A 6 -10.62 2.89 9.63
N LYS A 7 -11.29 1.79 9.21
CA LYS A 7 -11.86 0.80 10.13
C LYS A 7 -12.12 -0.54 9.44
N GLY A 8 -12.29 -1.58 10.26
CA GLY A 8 -12.73 -2.89 9.81
C GLY A 8 -11.59 -3.77 9.29
N ILE A 9 -11.92 -4.70 8.41
CA ILE A 9 -11.01 -5.69 7.84
C ILE A 9 -10.53 -5.20 6.47
N ILE A 10 -9.22 -5.06 6.32
CA ILE A 10 -8.55 -4.59 5.11
C ILE A 10 -7.46 -5.61 4.76
N PRO A 11 -7.80 -6.70 4.08
CA PRO A 11 -6.84 -7.74 3.77
C PRO A 11 -5.88 -7.27 2.66
N PRO A 12 -4.59 -7.66 2.73
CA PRO A 12 -3.70 -7.47 1.60
C PRO A 12 -4.11 -8.40 0.45
N VAL A 13 -4.07 -7.87 -0.77
CA VAL A 13 -4.31 -8.65 -1.99
C VAL A 13 -2.99 -9.26 -2.43
N VAL A 14 -2.99 -10.56 -2.75
CA VAL A 14 -1.84 -11.18 -3.42
C VAL A 14 -1.77 -10.71 -4.86
N THR A 15 -0.57 -10.61 -5.41
CA THR A 15 -0.36 -10.23 -6.82
C THR A 15 -0.32 -11.49 -7.69
N PRO A 16 -1.37 -11.81 -8.44
CA PRO A 16 -1.35 -12.98 -9.31
C PRO A 16 -0.46 -12.71 -10.52
N MET A 17 0.35 -13.69 -10.87
CA MET A 17 1.27 -13.64 -12.00
C MET A 17 0.99 -14.79 -12.97
N ASN A 18 1.29 -14.58 -14.24
CA ASN A 18 1.29 -15.61 -15.27
C ASN A 18 2.58 -16.43 -15.21
N ALA A 19 2.67 -17.50 -16.00
CA ALA A 19 3.87 -18.34 -16.05
C ALA A 19 5.13 -17.61 -16.62
N ASP A 20 4.93 -16.50 -17.30
CA ASP A 20 5.97 -15.60 -17.81
C ASP A 20 6.32 -14.44 -16.84
N GLU A 21 5.84 -14.52 -15.61
CA GLU A 21 6.03 -13.55 -14.52
C GLU A 21 5.36 -12.18 -14.74
N ASN A 22 4.57 -12.01 -15.81
CA ASN A 22 3.76 -10.81 -15.98
C ASN A 22 2.53 -10.81 -15.07
N ILE A 23 2.08 -9.62 -14.65
CA ILE A 23 0.90 -9.46 -13.79
C ILE A 23 -0.36 -10.02 -14.48
N ASN A 24 -1.10 -10.88 -13.77
CA ASN A 24 -2.38 -11.39 -14.24
C ASN A 24 -3.53 -10.46 -13.80
N ILE A 25 -3.74 -9.40 -14.54
CA ILE A 25 -4.78 -8.40 -14.24
C ILE A 25 -6.19 -9.01 -14.16
N PRO A 26 -6.63 -9.93 -15.06
CA PRO A 26 -7.92 -10.57 -14.93
C PRO A 26 -8.11 -11.29 -13.58
N GLU A 27 -7.11 -12.05 -13.13
CA GLU A 27 -7.22 -12.75 -11.84
C GLU A 27 -7.12 -11.79 -10.65
N LEU A 28 -6.33 -10.70 -10.75
CA LEU A 28 -6.32 -9.63 -9.75
C LEU A 28 -7.74 -9.06 -9.56
N ARG A 29 -8.44 -8.76 -10.65
CA ARG A 29 -9.82 -8.25 -10.61
C ARG A 29 -10.78 -9.28 -9.98
N ASN A 30 -10.63 -10.56 -10.28
CA ASN A 30 -11.42 -11.64 -9.70
C ASN A 30 -11.20 -11.75 -8.19
N GLN A 31 -9.95 -11.60 -7.72
CA GLN A 31 -9.64 -11.61 -6.28
C GLN A 31 -10.27 -10.42 -5.56
N ILE A 32 -10.20 -9.23 -6.15
CA ILE A 32 -10.83 -8.02 -5.62
C ILE A 32 -12.35 -8.24 -5.47
N GLU A 33 -13.02 -8.77 -6.48
CA GLU A 33 -14.47 -9.06 -6.40
C GLU A 33 -14.78 -10.07 -5.30
N ARG A 34 -14.00 -11.14 -5.17
CA ARG A 34 -14.18 -12.13 -4.09
C ARG A 34 -14.06 -11.49 -2.70
N GLN A 35 -13.08 -10.59 -2.52
CA GLN A 35 -12.91 -9.89 -1.25
C GLN A 35 -14.08 -8.94 -0.97
N ILE A 36 -14.51 -8.16 -1.96
CA ILE A 36 -15.67 -7.26 -1.82
C ILE A 36 -16.94 -8.06 -1.49
N ALA A 37 -17.19 -9.17 -2.20
CA ALA A 37 -18.32 -10.05 -1.93
C ALA A 37 -18.25 -10.69 -0.53
N GLY A 38 -17.04 -10.90 -0.01
CA GLY A 38 -16.78 -11.36 1.36
C GLY A 38 -17.00 -10.30 2.45
N GLY A 39 -17.33 -9.06 2.08
CA GLY A 39 -17.65 -7.99 3.02
C GLY A 39 -16.45 -7.31 3.66
N VAL A 40 -15.29 -7.28 2.99
CA VAL A 40 -14.13 -6.51 3.47
C VAL A 40 -14.40 -5.01 3.43
N HIS A 41 -13.66 -4.26 4.25
CA HIS A 41 -13.86 -2.83 4.44
C HIS A 41 -12.87 -1.96 3.64
N GLY A 42 -11.93 -2.56 2.96
CA GLY A 42 -10.97 -1.91 2.07
C GLY A 42 -10.15 -2.93 1.31
N ILE A 43 -9.49 -2.50 0.24
CA ILE A 43 -8.60 -3.31 -0.60
C ILE A 43 -7.17 -2.76 -0.46
N PHE A 44 -6.21 -3.65 -0.23
CA PHE A 44 -4.82 -3.28 -0.01
C PHE A 44 -3.89 -4.00 -1.01
N PRO A 45 -3.68 -3.45 -2.23
CA PRO A 45 -2.75 -4.00 -3.21
C PRO A 45 -1.29 -3.73 -2.84
N PHE A 46 -0.40 -4.54 -3.40
CA PHE A 46 1.06 -4.51 -3.29
C PHE A 46 1.60 -4.23 -1.87
N GLY A 47 0.91 -4.73 -0.85
CA GLY A 47 1.48 -4.91 0.48
C GLY A 47 2.52 -6.05 0.48
N THR A 48 2.98 -6.45 1.67
CA THR A 48 3.98 -7.53 1.81
C THR A 48 3.49 -8.85 1.23
N ASN A 49 2.24 -9.24 1.48
CA ASN A 49 1.63 -10.45 0.90
C ASN A 49 1.42 -10.37 -0.62
N GLY A 50 1.31 -9.16 -1.16
CA GLY A 50 1.26 -8.91 -2.59
C GLY A 50 2.64 -8.74 -3.22
N GLU A 51 3.70 -9.12 -2.52
CA GLU A 51 5.09 -9.07 -2.98
C GLU A 51 5.53 -7.68 -3.48
N GLY A 52 4.94 -6.61 -2.91
CA GLY A 52 5.17 -5.23 -3.34
C GLY A 52 6.64 -4.80 -3.31
N TYR A 53 7.50 -5.50 -2.58
CA TYR A 53 8.94 -5.22 -2.48
C TYR A 53 9.73 -5.62 -3.73
N ILE A 54 9.22 -6.56 -4.57
CA ILE A 54 9.88 -6.98 -5.82
C ILE A 54 9.28 -6.31 -7.06
N LEU A 55 8.07 -5.75 -6.95
CA LEU A 55 7.40 -5.11 -8.07
C LEU A 55 8.10 -3.80 -8.45
N SER A 56 8.29 -3.59 -9.75
CA SER A 56 8.72 -2.31 -10.30
C SER A 56 7.67 -1.22 -10.06
N LEU A 57 8.06 0.05 -10.14
CA LEU A 57 7.12 1.17 -10.00
C LEU A 57 6.01 1.11 -11.06
N LYS A 58 6.35 0.70 -12.28
CA LYS A 58 5.38 0.55 -13.38
C LYS A 58 4.34 -0.53 -13.09
N GLU A 59 4.76 -1.68 -12.58
CA GLU A 59 3.84 -2.75 -12.19
C GLU A 59 2.92 -2.33 -11.03
N LYS A 60 3.44 -1.59 -10.07
CA LYS A 60 2.62 -1.01 -8.98
C LYS A 60 1.57 -0.05 -9.53
N GLU A 61 1.92 0.80 -10.49
CA GLU A 61 0.97 1.70 -11.14
C GLU A 61 -0.10 0.89 -11.89
N GLU A 62 0.27 -0.13 -12.66
CA GLU A 62 -0.66 -1.00 -13.38
C GLU A 62 -1.63 -1.73 -12.43
N ILE A 63 -1.13 -2.30 -11.34
CA ILE A 63 -1.95 -2.96 -10.31
C ILE A 63 -2.90 -1.95 -9.67
N LEU A 64 -2.43 -0.75 -9.35
CA LEU A 64 -3.24 0.27 -8.71
C LEU A 64 -4.36 0.76 -9.62
N GLU A 65 -4.06 1.01 -10.89
CA GLU A 65 -5.06 1.39 -11.90
C GLU A 65 -6.17 0.33 -12.01
N ALA A 66 -5.76 -0.94 -12.19
CA ALA A 66 -6.70 -2.05 -12.26
C ALA A 66 -7.53 -2.21 -10.98
N THR A 67 -6.92 -1.97 -9.81
CA THR A 67 -7.60 -2.05 -8.51
C THR A 67 -8.64 -0.95 -8.38
N ILE A 68 -8.28 0.30 -8.64
CA ILE A 68 -9.19 1.46 -8.54
C ILE A 68 -10.35 1.31 -9.51
N ASP A 69 -10.06 0.95 -10.77
CA ASP A 69 -11.09 0.70 -11.77
C ASP A 69 -12.04 -0.45 -11.36
N GLN A 70 -11.50 -1.53 -10.77
CA GLN A 70 -12.33 -2.65 -10.32
C GLN A 70 -13.17 -2.32 -9.09
N VAL A 71 -12.59 -1.64 -8.10
CA VAL A 71 -13.30 -1.27 -6.86
C VAL A 71 -14.42 -0.26 -7.12
N LYS A 72 -14.23 0.68 -8.05
CA LYS A 72 -15.24 1.70 -8.45
C LYS A 72 -15.85 2.45 -7.27
N GLY A 73 -15.05 2.78 -6.28
CA GLY A 73 -15.47 3.55 -5.11
C GLY A 73 -16.42 2.82 -4.14
N ARG A 74 -16.63 1.52 -4.28
CA ARG A 74 -17.47 0.71 -3.37
C ARG A 74 -16.91 0.62 -1.95
N ILE A 75 -15.60 0.54 -1.85
CA ILE A 75 -14.83 0.54 -0.59
C ILE A 75 -13.50 1.27 -0.79
N PRO A 76 -12.82 1.74 0.27
CA PRO A 76 -11.54 2.42 0.13
C PRO A 76 -10.41 1.54 -0.43
N VAL A 77 -9.53 2.16 -1.24
CA VAL A 77 -8.28 1.55 -1.73
C VAL A 77 -7.10 2.08 -0.92
N TYR A 78 -6.36 1.16 -0.30
CA TYR A 78 -5.17 1.42 0.50
C TYR A 78 -3.93 1.09 -0.34
N ALA A 79 -3.22 2.08 -0.86
CA ALA A 79 -2.04 1.86 -1.68
C ALA A 79 -0.78 1.64 -0.83
N GLY A 80 -0.08 0.53 -1.04
CA GLY A 80 1.17 0.19 -0.37
C GLY A 80 2.38 0.93 -0.95
N THR A 81 2.58 2.20 -0.62
CA THR A 81 3.55 3.07 -1.28
C THR A 81 4.93 3.13 -0.63
N GLY A 82 5.14 2.38 0.48
CA GLY A 82 6.43 2.32 1.15
C GLY A 82 7.52 1.74 0.25
N CYS A 83 8.63 2.47 0.15
CA CYS A 83 9.85 2.09 -0.55
C CYS A 83 11.05 2.19 0.40
N ILE A 84 12.22 1.68 -0.03
CA ILE A 84 13.45 1.76 0.76
C ILE A 84 13.88 3.22 0.96
N SER A 85 13.75 4.06 -0.09
CA SER A 85 14.11 5.48 -0.01
C SER A 85 12.90 6.38 0.25
N THR A 86 13.10 7.46 1.01
CA THR A 86 12.09 8.51 1.21
C THR A 86 11.66 9.14 -0.11
N ARG A 87 12.61 9.36 -1.02
CA ARG A 87 12.35 9.91 -2.36
C ARG A 87 11.35 9.05 -3.14
N ASP A 88 11.58 7.73 -3.20
CA ASP A 88 10.74 6.83 -3.97
C ASP A 88 9.39 6.60 -3.28
N THR A 89 9.36 6.65 -1.94
CA THR A 89 8.10 6.64 -1.16
C THR A 89 7.27 7.88 -1.48
N ILE A 90 7.86 9.08 -1.55
CA ILE A 90 7.18 10.31 -1.93
C ILE A 90 6.64 10.19 -3.37
N TYR A 91 7.48 9.73 -4.30
CA TYR A 91 7.08 9.56 -5.69
C TYR A 91 5.84 8.65 -5.81
N MET A 92 5.93 7.43 -5.25
CA MET A 92 4.81 6.47 -5.29
C MET A 92 3.57 6.97 -4.56
N SER A 93 3.74 7.69 -3.44
CA SER A 93 2.61 8.23 -2.67
C SER A 93 1.86 9.30 -3.45
N LYS A 94 2.57 10.20 -4.12
CA LYS A 94 1.97 11.20 -5.02
C LYS A 94 1.25 10.54 -6.20
N ARG A 95 1.90 9.57 -6.84
CA ARG A 95 1.28 8.83 -7.95
C ARG A 95 0.02 8.10 -7.50
N ALA A 96 0.04 7.44 -6.36
CA ALA A 96 -1.12 6.76 -5.82
C ALA A 96 -2.29 7.74 -5.53
N GLU A 97 -1.99 8.91 -4.96
CA GLU A 97 -2.99 9.95 -4.74
C GLU A 97 -3.57 10.48 -6.05
N GLU A 98 -2.72 10.80 -7.04
CA GLU A 98 -3.13 11.26 -8.37
C GLU A 98 -4.02 10.24 -9.10
N MET A 99 -3.73 8.95 -8.95
CA MET A 99 -4.51 7.86 -9.53
C MET A 99 -5.84 7.63 -8.83
N GLY A 100 -6.02 8.15 -7.60
CA GLY A 100 -7.28 8.10 -6.88
C GLY A 100 -7.34 7.10 -5.72
N ALA A 101 -6.21 6.64 -5.20
CA ALA A 101 -6.16 5.93 -3.94
C ALA A 101 -6.81 6.75 -2.81
N ASP A 102 -7.41 6.09 -1.85
CA ASP A 102 -8.10 6.75 -0.74
C ASP A 102 -7.22 6.89 0.50
N VAL A 103 -6.28 5.96 0.69
CA VAL A 103 -5.37 5.88 1.83
C VAL A 103 -4.00 5.37 1.36
N LEU A 104 -2.94 5.87 1.96
CA LEU A 104 -1.59 5.33 1.79
C LEU A 104 -1.27 4.40 2.96
N SER A 105 -0.79 3.19 2.68
CA SER A 105 -0.24 2.28 3.67
C SER A 105 1.28 2.23 3.50
N ILE A 106 2.01 2.86 4.42
CA ILE A 106 3.45 3.04 4.28
C ILE A 106 4.17 2.19 5.31
N ILE A 107 4.84 1.15 4.82
CA ILE A 107 5.71 0.30 5.63
C ILE A 107 7.01 1.05 5.95
N THR A 108 7.60 0.79 7.12
CA THR A 108 8.92 1.32 7.47
C THR A 108 9.96 0.90 6.43
N PRO A 109 10.93 1.78 6.09
CA PRO A 109 12.03 1.41 5.20
C PRO A 109 12.73 0.15 5.68
N SER A 110 12.94 -0.79 4.75
CA SER A 110 13.62 -2.06 5.00
C SER A 110 15.10 -1.99 4.65
N PHE A 111 15.83 -3.07 4.94
CA PHE A 111 17.25 -3.30 4.63
C PHE A 111 18.22 -2.65 5.62
N ALA A 112 18.12 -1.36 5.93
CA ALA A 112 18.98 -0.69 6.90
C ALA A 112 18.18 -0.35 8.16
N LEU A 113 18.83 -0.52 9.32
CA LEU A 113 18.24 -0.18 10.61
C LEU A 113 18.18 1.35 10.76
N ALA A 114 16.99 1.91 10.69
CA ALA A 114 16.77 3.33 10.92
C ALA A 114 16.53 3.61 12.42
N SER A 115 17.08 4.71 12.93
CA SER A 115 16.76 5.22 14.25
C SER A 115 15.32 5.74 14.31
N GLN A 116 14.75 5.90 15.53
CA GLN A 116 13.41 6.44 15.71
C GLN A 116 13.27 7.85 15.11
N LYS A 117 14.33 8.65 15.22
CA LYS A 117 14.36 9.99 14.62
C LYS A 117 14.30 9.94 13.10
N GLU A 118 15.06 9.06 12.46
CA GLU A 118 15.06 8.90 11.01
C GLU A 118 13.71 8.39 10.49
N LEU A 119 13.07 7.45 11.19
CA LEU A 119 11.70 7.01 10.87
C LEU A 119 10.71 8.17 10.98
N TYR A 120 10.77 8.94 12.06
CA TYR A 120 9.92 10.12 12.24
C TYR A 120 10.12 11.13 11.09
N ASP A 121 11.38 11.46 10.77
CA ASP A 121 11.72 12.41 9.71
C ASP A 121 11.24 11.89 8.34
N HIS A 122 11.38 10.58 8.08
CA HIS A 122 10.88 9.93 6.86
C HIS A 122 9.36 10.11 6.69
N TYR A 123 8.58 9.76 7.71
CA TYR A 123 7.12 9.87 7.63
C TYR A 123 6.65 11.32 7.57
N CYS A 124 7.27 12.21 8.33
CA CYS A 124 6.98 13.64 8.26
C CYS A 124 7.26 14.22 6.87
N GLU A 125 8.35 13.78 6.24
CA GLU A 125 8.69 14.26 4.90
C GLU A 125 7.69 13.76 3.87
N VAL A 126 7.29 12.48 3.91
CA VAL A 126 6.24 11.96 3.01
C VAL A 126 4.92 12.73 3.20
N ALA A 127 4.51 12.94 4.46
CA ALA A 127 3.25 13.61 4.79
C ALA A 127 3.14 15.04 4.28
N LYS A 128 4.26 15.74 4.07
CA LYS A 128 4.27 17.10 3.46
C LYS A 128 3.87 17.09 1.98
N HIS A 129 3.95 15.96 1.30
CA HIS A 129 3.80 15.86 -0.15
C HIS A 129 2.47 15.26 -0.60
N VAL A 130 1.61 14.84 0.32
CA VAL A 130 0.32 14.20 0.04
C VAL A 130 -0.78 14.78 0.92
N SER A 131 -2.05 14.66 0.49
CA SER A 131 -3.19 15.18 1.22
C SER A 131 -4.16 14.10 1.73
N ILE A 132 -4.00 12.86 1.26
CA ILE A 132 -4.80 11.72 1.72
C ILE A 132 -4.21 11.09 2.99
N PRO A 133 -5.03 10.38 3.79
CA PRO A 133 -4.57 9.76 5.03
C PRO A 133 -3.42 8.76 4.83
N ILE A 134 -2.50 8.73 5.79
CA ILE A 134 -1.41 7.75 5.86
C ILE A 134 -1.65 6.80 7.04
N VAL A 135 -1.58 5.51 6.78
CA VAL A 135 -1.50 4.43 7.77
C VAL A 135 -0.06 3.98 7.87
N LEU A 136 0.52 4.07 9.06
CA LEU A 136 1.87 3.56 9.32
C LEU A 136 1.79 2.04 9.48
N TYR A 137 2.53 1.33 8.65
CA TYR A 137 2.53 -0.12 8.61
C TYR A 137 3.78 -0.67 9.28
N ASN A 138 3.61 -1.37 10.38
CA ASN A 138 4.68 -1.93 11.20
C ASN A 138 4.61 -3.46 11.21
N ILE A 139 5.70 -4.13 10.77
CA ILE A 139 5.85 -5.60 10.84
C ILE A 139 7.13 -5.93 11.59
N PRO A 140 7.08 -6.18 12.91
CA PRO A 140 8.29 -6.44 13.70
C PRO A 140 9.11 -7.63 13.22
N CYS A 141 8.48 -8.68 12.72
CA CYS A 141 9.16 -9.91 12.25
C CYS A 141 9.94 -9.74 10.94
N LEU A 142 9.68 -8.68 10.17
CA LEU A 142 10.32 -8.42 8.88
C LEU A 142 11.16 -7.15 8.88
N LEU A 143 10.98 -6.29 9.88
CA LEU A 143 11.54 -4.96 9.94
C LEU A 143 12.07 -4.69 11.34
N TYR A 144 13.13 -3.91 11.42
CA TYR A 144 13.57 -3.31 12.67
C TYR A 144 12.75 -2.04 12.91
N THR A 145 11.71 -2.16 13.72
CA THR A 145 10.67 -1.15 13.78
C THR A 145 10.66 -0.40 15.10
N SER A 146 9.83 0.64 15.16
CA SER A 146 9.61 1.39 16.38
C SER A 146 8.97 0.50 17.45
N PRO A 147 9.30 0.69 18.74
CA PRO A 147 8.60 0.03 19.82
C PRO A 147 7.10 0.31 19.73
N SER A 148 6.30 -0.74 19.82
CA SER A 148 4.85 -0.64 19.91
C SER A 148 4.42 -0.93 21.34
N PRO A 149 3.38 -0.27 21.87
CA PRO A 149 2.80 -0.63 23.17
C PRO A 149 2.25 -2.06 23.24
N ARG A 150 2.24 -2.78 22.11
CA ARG A 150 1.78 -4.17 22.02
C ARG A 150 2.91 -5.18 21.91
N ASP A 151 4.15 -4.72 21.80
CA ASP A 151 5.36 -5.52 21.82
C ASP A 151 5.90 -5.55 23.27
#